data_88c9ef03de583d762dd8c50e7c06f27a
#
_entry.id   88c9ef03de583d762dd8c50e7c06f27a
#
_cell.length_a   1.000
_cell.length_b   1.000
_cell.length_c   1.000
_cell.angle_alpha   90.00
_cell.angle_beta   90.00
_cell.angle_gamma   90.00
#
_symmetry.space_group_name_H-M   'P 1'
#
loop_
_entity.id
_entity.type
_entity.pdbx_description
1 polymer ?
#
loop_
_entity_poly.entity_id
_entity_poly.type
_entity_poly.pdbx_seq_one_letter_code
_entity_poly.pdbx_strand_id
1 'polypeptide(L)'
;MPERPDHRHRRPSPSAKRTGWRRPTPPAATPPASRPADPKPAPASATPPDHRSVIDSAVYRDGRRIASPATLAETFRRLRDEPDGMAWIGLHRPTEPELHSLAAEFNLHELAVEDALEAHQRPKLERYGDTLFVVLRAARYLDASEEVEFGELHVFLGPDFLITVRHGAAPDLSAVRRRMEETPELLSLGPEAALYAILDAVVDGYAPVVAGVQNDMDEIETEVFRGDPEVSRRIYELSREMVEFQRATRPLVGMLHALMAGFAKYGTDEELQRYLRDVADHVTHTSERVDGFRQALTEILTVNATLVSQQQNAEMRALAEAGFEQNEEIKKISSWAAILFAPTLVGTIYGMNFETMPELHWAAGYPFAILLMAVVCTSLYVIFKKRDWL
;
A
#
# COMPACT_ATOMS: atom_id res chain seq x y z
N MET A 1 34.00 -12.61 -43.90
CA MET A 1 34.82 -11.41 -44.23
C MET A 1 34.22 -10.77 -45.51
N PRO A 2 33.97 -9.41 -45.52
CA PRO A 2 34.78 -8.33 -44.99
C PRO A 2 34.03 -7.41 -44.01
N GLU A 3 34.73 -6.90 -43.04
CA GLU A 3 35.15 -5.52 -42.72
C GLU A 3 34.11 -4.48 -42.34
N ARG A 4 34.17 -4.07 -41.05
CA ARG A 4 33.57 -2.84 -40.50
C ARG A 4 34.35 -1.60 -40.97
N PRO A 5 33.75 -0.42 -40.99
CA PRO A 5 34.43 0.78 -40.54
C PRO A 5 33.74 1.43 -39.35
N ASP A 6 34.64 1.82 -38.46
CA ASP A 6 34.53 2.67 -37.28
C ASP A 6 34.28 4.14 -37.70
N HIS A 7 33.24 4.79 -37.18
CA HIS A 7 33.05 6.24 -37.25
C HIS A 7 32.67 6.81 -35.89
N ARG A 8 33.73 7.21 -35.16
CA ARG A 8 33.63 8.14 -34.04
C ARG A 8 33.27 9.53 -34.55
N HIS A 9 32.12 10.07 -34.23
CA HIS A 9 31.81 11.49 -34.31
C HIS A 9 31.76 12.10 -32.91
N ARG A 10 32.79 12.88 -32.59
CA ARG A 10 32.83 13.87 -31.52
C ARG A 10 31.80 14.96 -31.81
N ARG A 11 30.94 15.29 -30.84
CA ARG A 11 30.17 16.54 -30.81
C ARG A 11 30.81 17.50 -29.79
N PRO A 12 30.96 18.80 -30.15
CA PRO A 12 31.41 19.82 -29.22
C PRO A 12 30.27 20.35 -28.34
N SER A 13 30.60 20.68 -27.09
CA SER A 13 29.72 21.33 -26.11
C SER A 13 29.64 22.84 -26.40
N PRO A 14 28.42 23.45 -26.30
CA PRO A 14 28.34 24.90 -26.19
C PRO A 14 28.34 25.32 -24.72
N SER A 15 29.28 26.15 -24.33
CA SER A 15 29.34 26.89 -23.08
C SER A 15 28.27 27.99 -23.07
N ALA A 16 27.22 27.85 -22.23
CA ALA A 16 26.30 28.93 -21.94
C ALA A 16 26.67 29.62 -20.63
N LYS A 17 27.10 30.88 -20.76
CA LYS A 17 27.32 31.81 -19.64
C LYS A 17 25.97 32.06 -18.93
N ARG A 18 25.81 31.61 -17.71
CA ARG A 18 24.70 31.99 -16.83
C ARG A 18 25.09 33.23 -16.04
N THR A 19 24.50 34.35 -16.39
CA THR A 19 24.46 35.58 -15.57
C THR A 19 23.69 35.33 -14.28
N GLY A 20 24.41 35.42 -13.15
CA GLY A 20 23.81 35.22 -11.83
C GLY A 20 23.01 36.42 -11.39
N TRP A 21 21.74 36.17 -11.08
CA TRP A 21 20.95 37.07 -10.25
C TRP A 21 21.22 36.76 -8.77
N ARG A 22 21.93 37.68 -8.09
CA ARG A 22 22.11 37.64 -6.62
C ARG A 22 20.80 38.11 -5.98
N ARG A 23 20.19 37.25 -5.18
CA ARG A 23 19.14 37.65 -4.22
C ARG A 23 19.80 38.37 -3.02
N PRO A 24 19.21 39.44 -2.50
CA PRO A 24 19.70 40.10 -1.29
C PRO A 24 19.46 39.19 -0.06
N THR A 25 20.46 39.04 0.75
CA THR A 25 20.45 38.36 2.06
C THR A 25 19.69 39.21 3.08
N PRO A 26 18.75 38.68 3.84
CA PRO A 26 18.14 39.37 4.96
C PRO A 26 19.14 39.51 6.11
N PRO A 27 19.05 40.56 6.95
CA PRO A 27 19.96 40.78 8.06
C PRO A 27 19.84 39.69 9.13
N ALA A 28 20.98 39.32 9.69
CA ALA A 28 21.10 38.32 10.74
C ALA A 28 20.33 38.73 12.00
N ALA A 29 19.41 37.87 12.43
CA ALA A 29 18.73 38.01 13.70
C ALA A 29 19.69 37.62 14.84
N THR A 30 19.83 38.48 15.82
CA THR A 30 20.60 38.26 17.05
C THR A 30 19.97 37.10 17.85
N PRO A 31 20.73 36.10 18.31
CA PRO A 31 20.19 35.02 19.11
C PRO A 31 19.78 35.51 20.50
N PRO A 32 18.63 35.07 21.05
CA PRO A 32 18.26 35.38 22.41
C PRO A 32 19.17 34.66 23.40
N ALA A 33 19.50 35.34 24.49
CA ALA A 33 20.33 34.85 25.58
C ALA A 33 19.86 33.51 26.15
N SER A 34 20.79 32.57 26.25
CA SER A 34 20.59 31.24 26.81
C SER A 34 20.17 31.31 28.30
N ARG A 35 18.96 30.78 28.59
CA ARG A 35 18.59 30.44 29.97
C ARG A 35 19.45 29.28 30.45
N PRO A 36 19.82 29.25 31.77
CA PRO A 36 20.51 28.09 32.31
C PRO A 36 19.62 26.86 32.23
N ALA A 37 20.19 25.76 31.73
CA ALA A 37 19.52 24.47 31.65
C ALA A 37 19.27 23.91 33.05
N ASP A 38 18.02 23.57 33.35
CA ASP A 38 17.67 22.75 34.50
C ASP A 38 18.40 21.40 34.43
N PRO A 39 18.86 20.83 35.55
CA PRO A 39 19.55 19.57 35.55
C PRO A 39 18.59 18.48 35.11
N LYS A 40 18.96 17.80 34.00
CA LYS A 40 18.30 16.61 33.44
C LYS A 40 18.12 15.58 34.57
N PRO A 41 16.92 15.08 34.88
CA PRO A 41 16.77 13.98 35.83
C PRO A 41 17.57 12.78 35.30
N ALA A 42 18.35 12.17 36.20
CA ALA A 42 19.08 10.96 35.93
C ALA A 42 18.10 9.89 35.37
N PRO A 43 18.50 9.08 34.39
CA PRO A 43 17.64 8.02 33.93
C PRO A 43 17.37 7.07 35.10
N ALA A 44 16.09 6.98 35.49
CA ALA A 44 15.66 5.91 36.36
C ALA A 44 16.10 4.61 35.75
N SER A 45 16.85 3.80 36.45
CA SER A 45 17.18 2.43 36.10
C SER A 45 15.87 1.66 35.96
N ALA A 46 15.29 1.69 34.76
CA ALA A 46 14.24 0.78 34.39
C ALA A 46 14.87 -0.60 34.41
N THR A 47 14.57 -1.40 35.40
CA THR A 47 14.72 -2.85 35.37
C THR A 47 14.05 -3.27 34.03
N PRO A 48 14.76 -3.95 33.11
CA PRO A 48 14.13 -4.40 31.88
C PRO A 48 12.95 -5.27 32.29
N PRO A 49 11.76 -5.12 31.65
CA PRO A 49 10.67 -6.07 31.86
C PRO A 49 11.24 -7.46 31.61
N ASP A 50 10.86 -8.41 32.47
CA ASP A 50 11.26 -9.82 32.42
C ASP A 50 10.86 -10.39 31.04
N HIS A 51 11.70 -10.18 30.02
CA HIS A 51 11.51 -10.66 28.65
C HIS A 51 11.76 -12.16 28.65
N ARG A 52 10.76 -12.94 29.08
CA ARG A 52 10.73 -14.36 28.81
C ARG A 52 10.37 -14.53 27.34
N SER A 53 11.37 -14.69 26.50
CA SER A 53 11.18 -15.03 25.08
C SER A 53 10.57 -16.42 24.92
N VAL A 54 10.86 -17.34 25.84
CA VAL A 54 10.24 -18.67 25.90
C VAL A 54 8.82 -18.56 26.42
N ILE A 55 7.83 -18.76 25.54
CA ILE A 55 6.41 -18.74 25.90
C ILE A 55 5.99 -20.07 26.50
N ASP A 56 6.40 -21.17 25.87
CA ASP A 56 6.10 -22.54 26.31
C ASP A 56 7.16 -23.50 25.80
N SER A 57 7.53 -24.46 26.66
CA SER A 57 8.43 -25.55 26.32
C SER A 57 7.89 -26.86 26.93
N ALA A 58 7.83 -27.89 26.11
CA ALA A 58 7.31 -29.19 26.53
C ALA A 58 8.10 -30.31 25.90
N VAL A 59 8.19 -31.41 26.62
CA VAL A 59 8.73 -32.70 26.13
C VAL A 59 7.58 -33.69 26.10
N TYR A 60 7.46 -34.36 24.96
CA TYR A 60 6.42 -35.39 24.69
C TYR A 60 7.05 -36.76 24.49
N ARG A 61 6.30 -37.80 24.85
CA ARG A 61 6.57 -39.19 24.48
C ARG A 61 5.23 -39.86 24.19
N ASP A 62 5.16 -40.61 23.10
CA ASP A 62 3.92 -41.28 22.63
C ASP A 62 2.74 -40.31 22.53
N GLY A 63 2.98 -39.08 22.03
CA GLY A 63 1.98 -38.04 21.89
C GLY A 63 1.50 -37.38 23.21
N ARG A 64 2.10 -37.74 24.36
CA ARG A 64 1.69 -37.19 25.67
C ARG A 64 2.78 -36.32 26.25
N ARG A 65 2.38 -35.18 26.81
CA ARG A 65 3.30 -34.29 27.54
C ARG A 65 3.80 -34.95 28.81
N ILE A 66 5.11 -35.17 28.92
CA ILE A 66 5.76 -35.76 30.07
C ILE A 66 6.52 -34.76 30.94
N ALA A 67 6.88 -33.60 30.36
CA ALA A 67 7.54 -32.53 31.10
C ALA A 67 7.22 -31.17 30.54
N SER A 68 7.26 -30.13 31.39
CA SER A 68 7.16 -28.71 31.05
C SER A 68 8.36 -27.98 31.65
N PRO A 69 9.55 -28.08 31.04
CA PRO A 69 10.75 -27.44 31.56
C PRO A 69 10.65 -25.91 31.56
N ALA A 70 11.19 -25.27 32.60
CA ALA A 70 11.15 -23.82 32.72
C ALA A 70 12.25 -23.10 31.91
N THR A 71 13.30 -23.82 31.49
CA THR A 71 14.44 -23.27 30.75
C THR A 71 14.81 -24.14 29.55
N LEU A 72 15.41 -23.52 28.53
CA LEU A 72 15.89 -24.25 27.33
C LEU A 72 16.90 -25.33 27.67
N ALA A 73 17.86 -25.07 28.57
CA ALA A 73 18.86 -26.03 29.00
C ALA A 73 18.23 -27.25 29.74
N GLU A 74 17.13 -27.03 30.46
CA GLU A 74 16.38 -28.15 31.07
C GLU A 74 15.62 -28.94 30.01
N THR A 75 15.03 -28.28 29.03
CA THR A 75 14.34 -28.93 27.90
C THR A 75 15.30 -29.85 27.16
N PHE A 76 16.47 -29.37 26.83
CA PHE A 76 17.50 -30.15 26.12
C PHE A 76 17.98 -31.35 26.95
N ARG A 77 18.21 -31.17 28.25
CA ARG A 77 18.56 -32.29 29.14
C ARG A 77 17.45 -33.35 29.17
N ARG A 78 16.21 -32.91 29.36
CA ARG A 78 15.07 -33.85 29.40
C ARG A 78 14.90 -34.61 28.10
N LEU A 79 15.05 -33.94 26.95
CA LEU A 79 15.01 -34.61 25.65
C LEU A 79 16.09 -35.68 25.51
N ARG A 80 17.30 -35.39 25.98
CA ARG A 80 18.41 -36.38 25.95
C ARG A 80 18.20 -37.58 26.86
N ASP A 81 17.46 -37.41 27.96
CA ASP A 81 17.10 -38.50 28.88
C ASP A 81 15.95 -39.38 28.34
N GLU A 82 15.27 -38.91 27.25
CA GLU A 82 14.11 -39.60 26.65
C GLU A 82 14.40 -39.90 25.16
N PRO A 83 14.98 -41.06 24.83
CA PRO A 83 15.43 -41.39 23.46
C PRO A 83 14.33 -41.35 22.39
N ASP A 84 13.07 -41.63 22.79
CA ASP A 84 11.88 -41.58 21.91
C ASP A 84 11.03 -40.31 22.18
N GLY A 85 11.63 -39.32 22.80
CA GLY A 85 10.98 -38.04 23.14
C GLY A 85 11.03 -37.02 22.01
N MET A 86 10.09 -36.12 22.04
CA MET A 86 10.04 -34.95 21.17
C MET A 86 9.97 -33.67 22.02
N ALA A 87 10.80 -32.67 21.72
CA ALA A 87 10.66 -31.32 22.29
C ALA A 87 9.85 -30.39 21.37
N TRP A 88 8.90 -29.67 21.93
CA TRP A 88 8.21 -28.57 21.24
C TRP A 88 8.41 -27.29 22.01
N ILE A 89 9.16 -26.35 21.42
CA ILE A 89 9.59 -25.08 22.05
C ILE A 89 8.97 -23.90 21.29
N GLY A 90 8.32 -22.99 22.00
CA GLY A 90 7.76 -21.75 21.45
C GLY A 90 8.48 -20.52 21.96
N LEU A 91 9.01 -19.70 21.06
CA LEU A 91 9.69 -18.43 21.34
C LEU A 91 8.91 -17.26 20.73
N HIS A 92 8.92 -16.12 21.42
CA HIS A 92 8.39 -14.87 20.90
C HIS A 92 9.44 -13.78 20.97
N ARG A 93 9.85 -13.28 19.79
CA ARG A 93 10.89 -12.24 19.65
C ARG A 93 12.11 -12.52 20.54
N PRO A 94 12.76 -13.69 20.37
CA PRO A 94 13.94 -14.01 21.16
C PRO A 94 15.04 -12.98 20.92
N THR A 95 15.87 -12.78 21.93
CA THR A 95 17.10 -12.02 21.77
C THR A 95 18.14 -12.84 21.02
N GLU A 96 19.10 -12.18 20.39
CA GLU A 96 20.19 -12.83 19.66
C GLU A 96 20.96 -13.86 20.53
N PRO A 97 21.35 -13.56 21.81
CA PRO A 97 21.99 -14.54 22.67
C PRO A 97 21.14 -15.77 22.98
N GLU A 98 19.81 -15.60 23.13
CA GLU A 98 18.90 -16.70 23.42
C GLU A 98 18.80 -17.65 22.20
N LEU A 99 18.67 -17.08 20.99
CA LEU A 99 18.58 -17.91 19.79
C LEU A 99 19.91 -18.59 19.46
N HIS A 100 21.04 -17.93 19.67
CA HIS A 100 22.36 -18.55 19.53
C HIS A 100 22.61 -19.66 20.55
N SER A 101 22.16 -19.50 21.81
CA SER A 101 22.26 -20.57 22.82
C SER A 101 21.44 -21.79 22.39
N LEU A 102 20.22 -21.57 21.89
CA LEU A 102 19.38 -22.64 21.38
C LEU A 102 19.99 -23.30 20.14
N ALA A 103 20.57 -22.51 19.24
CA ALA A 103 21.25 -23.00 18.05
C ALA A 103 22.44 -23.92 18.38
N ALA A 104 23.20 -23.57 19.42
CA ALA A 104 24.31 -24.42 19.89
C ALA A 104 23.83 -25.75 20.48
N GLU A 105 22.70 -25.77 21.18
CA GLU A 105 22.14 -26.98 21.81
C GLU A 105 21.47 -27.92 20.79
N PHE A 106 20.73 -27.38 19.81
CA PHE A 106 20.00 -28.15 18.80
C PHE A 106 20.73 -28.22 17.45
N ASN A 107 21.98 -27.78 17.38
CA ASN A 107 22.82 -27.78 16.17
C ASN A 107 22.12 -27.12 14.95
N LEU A 108 21.50 -25.97 15.18
CA LEU A 108 20.83 -25.22 14.10
C LEU A 108 21.85 -24.53 13.20
N HIS A 109 21.56 -24.48 11.91
CA HIS A 109 22.45 -23.85 10.93
C HIS A 109 22.46 -22.31 11.09
N GLU A 110 23.65 -21.71 11.01
CA GLU A 110 23.87 -20.27 11.21
C GLU A 110 22.98 -19.40 10.32
N LEU A 111 22.85 -19.71 9.03
CA LEU A 111 21.99 -18.96 8.11
C LEU A 111 20.50 -18.99 8.51
N ALA A 112 20.01 -20.14 9.01
CA ALA A 112 18.62 -20.23 9.45
C ALA A 112 18.38 -19.47 10.77
N VAL A 113 19.40 -19.35 11.61
CA VAL A 113 19.38 -18.53 12.84
C VAL A 113 19.39 -17.05 12.50
N GLU A 114 20.22 -16.62 11.57
CA GLU A 114 20.27 -15.24 11.05
C GLU A 114 18.91 -14.82 10.49
N ASP A 115 18.33 -15.62 9.60
CA ASP A 115 16.99 -15.39 9.05
C ASP A 115 15.90 -15.26 10.13
N ALA A 116 15.99 -16.09 11.18
CA ALA A 116 15.03 -16.08 12.27
C ALA A 116 15.18 -14.87 13.21
N LEU A 117 16.35 -14.22 13.23
CA LEU A 117 16.61 -12.99 13.98
C LEU A 117 16.16 -11.73 13.20
N GLU A 118 16.48 -11.68 11.91
CA GLU A 118 16.23 -10.49 11.08
C GLU A 118 14.75 -10.23 10.80
N ALA A 119 13.91 -11.28 10.78
CA ALA A 119 12.51 -11.20 10.33
C ALA A 119 12.37 -10.64 8.89
N HIS A 120 11.12 -10.41 8.43
CA HIS A 120 10.81 -9.89 7.07
C HIS A 120 11.19 -10.83 5.93
N GLN A 121 11.28 -12.12 6.23
CA GLN A 121 11.55 -13.15 5.24
C GLN A 121 10.31 -13.49 4.40
N ARG A 122 10.54 -13.98 3.19
CA ARG A 122 9.47 -14.59 2.38
C ARG A 122 9.23 -16.02 2.84
N PRO A 123 8.01 -16.55 2.71
CA PRO A 123 7.77 -17.97 2.97
C PRO A 123 8.75 -18.82 2.18
N LYS A 124 9.46 -19.71 2.88
CA LYS A 124 10.46 -20.60 2.30
C LYS A 124 10.61 -21.89 3.08
N LEU A 125 11.12 -22.88 2.41
CA LEU A 125 11.42 -24.21 2.95
C LEU A 125 12.86 -24.56 2.58
N GLU A 126 13.71 -24.72 3.57
CA GLU A 126 15.13 -25.03 3.38
C GLU A 126 15.55 -26.20 4.28
N ARG A 127 16.44 -27.05 3.81
CA ARG A 127 16.96 -28.17 4.58
C ARG A 127 18.44 -27.96 4.87
N TYR A 128 18.79 -28.03 6.14
CA TYR A 128 20.16 -27.98 6.64
C TYR A 128 20.49 -29.28 7.39
N GLY A 129 21.12 -30.22 6.71
CA GLY A 129 21.36 -31.58 7.27
C GLY A 129 20.03 -32.27 7.56
N ASP A 130 19.83 -32.62 8.83
CA ASP A 130 18.62 -33.30 9.33
C ASP A 130 17.54 -32.30 9.81
N THR A 131 17.86 -30.99 9.84
CA THR A 131 16.93 -29.95 10.23
C THR A 131 16.25 -29.35 9.01
N LEU A 132 14.92 -29.21 9.05
CA LEU A 132 14.10 -28.46 8.09
C LEU A 132 13.78 -27.09 8.67
N PHE A 133 14.08 -26.04 7.93
CA PHE A 133 13.74 -24.65 8.27
C PHE A 133 12.59 -24.16 7.41
N VAL A 134 11.52 -23.72 8.06
CA VAL A 134 10.28 -23.28 7.40
C VAL A 134 9.96 -21.86 7.84
N VAL A 135 9.75 -20.97 6.91
CA VAL A 135 9.27 -19.61 7.16
C VAL A 135 7.84 -19.51 6.65
N LEU A 136 6.92 -19.06 7.51
CA LEU A 136 5.51 -18.89 7.22
C LEU A 136 5.11 -17.44 7.49
N ARG A 137 4.14 -16.94 6.74
CA ARG A 137 3.50 -15.65 7.01
C ARG A 137 2.02 -15.87 7.30
N ALA A 138 1.66 -15.80 8.56
CA ALA A 138 0.27 -15.81 8.99
C ALA A 138 -0.39 -14.45 8.68
N ALA A 139 -1.70 -14.45 8.44
CA ALA A 139 -2.48 -13.25 8.26
C ALA A 139 -3.68 -13.25 9.20
N ARG A 140 -4.11 -12.06 9.61
CA ARG A 140 -5.31 -11.83 10.41
C ARG A 140 -6.03 -10.59 9.91
N TYR A 141 -7.34 -10.68 9.74
CA TYR A 141 -8.17 -9.53 9.42
C TYR A 141 -8.55 -8.78 10.71
N LEU A 142 -8.42 -7.46 10.69
CA LEU A 142 -8.77 -6.56 11.78
C LEU A 142 -10.06 -5.81 11.42
N ASP A 143 -11.21 -6.33 11.86
CA ASP A 143 -12.52 -5.76 11.54
C ASP A 143 -12.66 -4.27 11.92
N ALA A 144 -11.97 -3.81 12.96
CA ALA A 144 -12.11 -2.43 13.46
C ALA A 144 -11.41 -1.39 12.57
N SER A 145 -10.37 -1.77 11.86
CA SER A 145 -9.60 -0.90 10.94
C SER A 145 -9.73 -1.30 9.48
N GLU A 146 -10.39 -2.43 9.19
CA GLU A 146 -10.51 -3.03 7.85
C GLU A 146 -9.12 -3.25 7.21
N GLU A 147 -8.18 -3.80 8.00
CA GLU A 147 -6.80 -4.02 7.59
C GLU A 147 -6.39 -5.48 7.76
N VAL A 148 -5.49 -5.93 6.89
CA VAL A 148 -4.87 -7.25 7.02
C VAL A 148 -3.52 -7.12 7.74
N GLU A 149 -3.43 -7.69 8.94
CA GLU A 149 -2.19 -7.76 9.71
C GLU A 149 -1.45 -9.06 9.37
N PHE A 150 -0.14 -8.94 9.08
CA PHE A 150 0.73 -10.08 8.78
C PHE A 150 1.71 -10.34 9.93
N GLY A 151 1.83 -11.61 10.30
CA GLY A 151 2.83 -12.11 11.26
C GLY A 151 3.80 -13.08 10.59
N GLU A 152 5.00 -13.18 11.13
CA GLU A 152 6.03 -14.09 10.64
C GLU A 152 6.31 -15.17 11.68
N LEU A 153 6.40 -16.41 11.21
CA LEU A 153 6.64 -17.60 12.01
C LEU A 153 7.74 -18.43 11.38
N HIS A 154 8.82 -18.61 12.11
CA HIS A 154 9.92 -19.50 11.74
C HIS A 154 9.79 -20.81 12.50
N VAL A 155 9.95 -21.93 11.80
CA VAL A 155 9.87 -23.28 12.38
C VAL A 155 11.14 -24.02 12.03
N PHE A 156 11.84 -24.49 13.07
CA PHE A 156 12.93 -25.44 12.93
C PHE A 156 12.39 -26.82 13.32
N LEU A 157 12.45 -27.74 12.39
CA LEU A 157 12.01 -29.13 12.56
C LEU A 157 13.21 -30.05 12.48
N GLY A 158 13.54 -30.71 13.57
CA GLY A 158 14.55 -31.77 13.65
C GLY A 158 13.92 -33.13 13.82
N PRO A 159 14.75 -34.18 13.98
CA PRO A 159 14.25 -35.53 14.16
C PRO A 159 13.44 -35.73 15.46
N ASP A 160 13.79 -34.98 16.49
CA ASP A 160 13.24 -35.10 17.85
C ASP A 160 12.80 -33.73 18.44
N PHE A 161 12.77 -32.67 17.61
CA PHE A 161 12.34 -31.36 18.08
C PHE A 161 11.56 -30.57 17.03
N LEU A 162 10.70 -29.70 17.55
CA LEU A 162 10.11 -28.60 16.80
C LEU A 162 10.26 -27.31 17.61
N ILE A 163 10.89 -26.29 17.00
CA ILE A 163 11.11 -24.98 17.60
C ILE A 163 10.41 -23.95 16.74
N THR A 164 9.59 -23.08 17.36
CA THR A 164 8.90 -21.99 16.70
C THR A 164 9.42 -20.65 17.21
N VAL A 165 9.76 -19.74 16.29
CA VAL A 165 10.12 -18.35 16.58
C VAL A 165 9.08 -17.46 15.92
N ARG A 166 8.38 -16.66 16.72
CA ARG A 166 7.27 -15.82 16.29
C ARG A 166 7.64 -14.35 16.34
N HIS A 167 7.40 -13.63 15.22
CA HIS A 167 7.50 -12.17 15.12
C HIS A 167 6.14 -11.59 14.71
N GLY A 168 5.55 -10.77 15.56
CA GLY A 168 4.25 -10.13 15.31
C GLY A 168 3.05 -11.00 15.66
N ALA A 169 1.90 -10.67 15.09
CA ALA A 169 0.69 -11.46 15.22
C ALA A 169 0.82 -12.73 14.36
N ALA A 170 0.64 -13.86 14.98
CA ALA A 170 0.64 -15.19 14.35
C ALA A 170 -0.56 -15.95 14.89
N PRO A 171 -0.93 -17.11 14.32
CA PRO A 171 -1.99 -17.91 14.92
C PRO A 171 -1.67 -18.22 16.37
N ASP A 172 -2.71 -18.41 17.17
CA ASP A 172 -2.53 -18.84 18.56
C ASP A 172 -1.93 -20.25 18.62
N LEU A 173 -0.59 -20.33 18.64
CA LEU A 173 0.13 -21.60 18.71
C LEU A 173 -0.15 -22.36 20.01
N SER A 174 -0.62 -21.69 21.06
CA SER A 174 -1.06 -22.37 22.28
C SER A 174 -2.38 -23.13 22.07
N ALA A 175 -3.28 -22.61 21.25
CA ALA A 175 -4.48 -23.32 20.83
C ALA A 175 -4.14 -24.51 19.93
N VAL A 176 -3.19 -24.34 18.99
CA VAL A 176 -2.68 -25.44 18.13
C VAL A 176 -2.12 -26.57 18.99
N ARG A 177 -1.27 -26.22 19.96
CA ARG A 177 -0.66 -27.20 20.86
C ARG A 177 -1.71 -27.94 21.69
N ARG A 178 -2.69 -27.24 22.29
CA ARG A 178 -3.78 -27.88 23.04
C ARG A 178 -4.56 -28.87 22.17
N ARG A 179 -4.91 -28.48 20.93
CA ARG A 179 -5.58 -29.37 19.98
C ARG A 179 -4.77 -30.66 19.71
N MET A 180 -3.46 -30.52 19.54
CA MET A 180 -2.58 -31.67 19.34
C MET A 180 -2.47 -32.54 20.59
N GLU A 181 -2.46 -31.98 21.79
CA GLU A 181 -2.47 -32.71 23.06
C GLU A 181 -3.78 -33.45 23.31
N GLU A 182 -4.89 -32.98 22.73
CA GLU A 182 -6.18 -33.69 22.74
C GLU A 182 -6.24 -34.85 21.73
N THR A 183 -5.25 -34.93 20.81
CA THR A 183 -5.15 -35.98 19.79
C THR A 183 -3.77 -36.66 19.88
N PRO A 184 -3.49 -37.41 20.96
CA PRO A 184 -2.17 -38.00 21.19
C PRO A 184 -1.71 -38.96 20.08
N GLU A 185 -2.63 -39.67 19.42
CA GLU A 185 -2.35 -40.54 18.29
C GLU A 185 -1.68 -39.76 17.14
N LEU A 186 -2.16 -38.57 16.83
CA LEU A 186 -1.56 -37.75 15.80
C LEU A 186 -0.23 -37.14 16.27
N LEU A 187 -0.14 -36.66 17.49
CA LEU A 187 1.10 -36.10 18.05
C LEU A 187 2.19 -37.14 18.22
N SER A 188 1.84 -38.43 18.37
CA SER A 188 2.78 -39.54 18.44
C SER A 188 3.52 -39.80 17.12
N LEU A 189 3.05 -39.26 15.99
CA LEU A 189 3.75 -39.28 14.72
C LEU A 189 5.00 -38.39 14.69
N GLY A 190 5.24 -37.64 15.76
CA GLY A 190 6.47 -36.86 15.94
C GLY A 190 6.39 -35.39 15.52
N PRO A 191 7.58 -34.76 15.31
CA PRO A 191 7.68 -33.36 14.99
C PRO A 191 6.97 -32.95 13.69
N GLU A 192 6.89 -33.84 12.71
CA GLU A 192 6.19 -33.60 11.44
C GLU A 192 4.69 -33.40 11.63
N ALA A 193 4.06 -34.09 12.59
CA ALA A 193 2.65 -33.88 12.92
C ALA A 193 2.41 -32.51 13.58
N ALA A 194 3.35 -32.05 14.41
CA ALA A 194 3.28 -30.71 14.98
C ALA A 194 3.49 -29.64 13.91
N LEU A 195 4.39 -29.86 12.93
CA LEU A 195 4.53 -28.96 11.78
C LEU A 195 3.24 -28.89 10.95
N TYR A 196 2.62 -30.05 10.65
CA TYR A 196 1.33 -30.09 9.98
C TYR A 196 0.29 -29.21 10.69
N ALA A 197 0.14 -29.39 12.01
CA ALA A 197 -0.86 -28.63 12.77
C ALA A 197 -0.61 -27.13 12.76
N ILE A 198 0.64 -26.68 12.68
CA ILE A 198 1.01 -25.29 12.52
C ILE A 198 0.67 -24.79 11.12
N LEU A 199 0.97 -25.54 10.07
CA LEU A 199 0.64 -25.22 8.68
C LEU A 199 -0.87 -25.09 8.49
N ASP A 200 -1.62 -26.04 9.01
CA ASP A 200 -3.09 -26.07 9.02
C ASP A 200 -3.64 -24.80 9.68
N ALA A 201 -3.18 -24.45 10.87
CA ALA A 201 -3.64 -23.26 11.58
C ALA A 201 -3.28 -21.94 10.88
N VAL A 202 -2.14 -21.87 10.20
CA VAL A 202 -1.75 -20.70 9.39
C VAL A 202 -2.68 -20.56 8.18
N VAL A 203 -2.97 -21.65 7.49
CA VAL A 203 -3.81 -21.65 6.29
C VAL A 203 -5.27 -21.41 6.63
N ASP A 204 -5.78 -22.02 7.70
CA ASP A 204 -7.13 -21.75 8.22
C ASP A 204 -7.31 -20.28 8.59
N GLY A 205 -6.26 -19.64 9.11
CA GLY A 205 -6.25 -18.21 9.42
C GLY A 205 -6.45 -17.30 8.20
N TYR A 206 -6.25 -17.79 6.99
CA TYR A 206 -6.48 -17.02 5.76
C TYR A 206 -7.97 -16.91 5.38
N ALA A 207 -8.82 -17.85 5.79
CA ALA A 207 -10.23 -17.85 5.43
C ALA A 207 -10.99 -16.61 5.96
N PRO A 208 -10.83 -16.19 7.23
CA PRO A 208 -11.40 -14.93 7.71
C PRO A 208 -10.88 -13.70 6.95
N VAL A 209 -9.59 -13.69 6.58
CA VAL A 209 -8.99 -12.60 5.80
C VAL A 209 -9.65 -12.50 4.42
N VAL A 210 -9.82 -13.63 3.73
CA VAL A 210 -10.51 -13.69 2.44
C VAL A 210 -11.94 -13.18 2.54
N ALA A 211 -12.65 -13.49 3.63
CA ALA A 211 -14.01 -13.02 3.85
C ALA A 211 -14.07 -11.52 4.11
N GLY A 212 -13.17 -10.97 4.96
CA GLY A 212 -13.08 -9.54 5.23
C GLY A 212 -12.77 -8.74 3.97
N VAL A 213 -11.74 -9.14 3.24
CA VAL A 213 -11.35 -8.50 1.96
C VAL A 213 -12.49 -8.53 0.93
N GLN A 214 -13.28 -9.62 0.87
CA GLN A 214 -14.44 -9.67 -0.02
C GLN A 214 -15.46 -8.58 0.35
N ASN A 215 -15.74 -8.39 1.65
CA ASN A 215 -16.65 -7.35 2.11
C ASN A 215 -16.12 -5.95 1.75
N ASP A 216 -14.83 -5.69 1.98
CA ASP A 216 -14.21 -4.41 1.63
C ASP A 216 -14.32 -4.11 0.13
N MET A 217 -14.15 -5.12 -0.71
CA MET A 217 -14.30 -4.97 -2.15
C MET A 217 -15.72 -4.63 -2.57
N ASP A 218 -16.73 -5.28 -1.98
CA ASP A 218 -18.14 -5.03 -2.26
C ASP A 218 -18.55 -3.60 -1.82
N GLU A 219 -17.98 -3.11 -0.71
CA GLU A 219 -18.15 -1.73 -0.25
C GLU A 219 -17.47 -0.73 -1.19
N ILE A 220 -16.22 -0.95 -1.54
CA ILE A 220 -15.46 -0.12 -2.48
C ILE A 220 -16.18 -0.02 -3.83
N GLU A 221 -16.71 -1.13 -4.35
CA GLU A 221 -17.49 -1.10 -5.59
C GLU A 221 -18.71 -0.18 -5.46
N THR A 222 -19.42 -0.26 -4.35
CA THR A 222 -20.57 0.61 -4.05
C THR A 222 -20.17 2.09 -3.97
N GLU A 223 -19.04 2.42 -3.32
CA GLU A 223 -18.50 3.77 -3.19
C GLU A 223 -18.08 4.36 -4.53
N VAL A 224 -17.46 3.57 -5.40
CA VAL A 224 -17.08 3.96 -6.77
C VAL A 224 -18.30 4.44 -7.55
N PHE A 225 -19.40 3.69 -7.52
CA PHE A 225 -20.63 4.08 -8.23
C PHE A 225 -21.37 5.26 -7.57
N ARG A 226 -21.13 5.54 -6.30
CA ARG A 226 -21.63 6.75 -5.62
C ARG A 226 -20.78 7.99 -5.89
N GLY A 227 -19.57 7.80 -6.42
CA GLY A 227 -18.63 8.89 -6.71
C GLY A 227 -17.95 9.44 -5.45
N ASP A 228 -17.66 8.59 -4.46
CA ASP A 228 -16.95 9.00 -3.25
C ASP A 228 -15.53 9.47 -3.60
N PRO A 229 -15.11 10.68 -3.19
CA PRO A 229 -13.78 11.20 -3.51
C PRO A 229 -12.63 10.44 -2.82
N GLU A 230 -12.89 9.78 -1.68
CA GLU A 230 -11.86 9.05 -0.92
C GLU A 230 -11.66 7.61 -1.42
N VAL A 231 -12.57 7.09 -2.26
CA VAL A 231 -12.53 5.69 -2.72
C VAL A 231 -11.23 5.31 -3.45
N SER A 232 -10.61 6.25 -4.17
CA SER A 232 -9.34 6.00 -4.86
C SER A 232 -8.21 5.63 -3.88
N ARG A 233 -8.19 6.23 -2.69
CA ARG A 233 -7.24 5.93 -1.63
C ARG A 233 -7.50 4.55 -1.04
N ARG A 234 -8.76 4.23 -0.74
CA ARG A 234 -9.18 2.93 -0.20
C ARG A 234 -8.82 1.79 -1.16
N ILE A 235 -9.07 1.96 -2.48
CA ILE A 235 -8.65 1.00 -3.52
C ILE A 235 -7.13 0.77 -3.48
N TYR A 236 -6.34 1.84 -3.34
CA TYR A 236 -4.89 1.75 -3.31
C TYR A 236 -4.39 1.03 -2.04
N GLU A 237 -4.94 1.34 -0.87
CA GLU A 237 -4.59 0.72 0.41
C GLU A 237 -4.88 -0.79 0.36
N LEU A 238 -6.09 -1.19 -0.04
CA LEU A 238 -6.46 -2.59 -0.17
C LEU A 238 -5.61 -3.32 -1.24
N SER A 239 -5.26 -2.65 -2.34
CA SER A 239 -4.37 -3.23 -3.36
C SER A 239 -2.98 -3.56 -2.79
N ARG A 240 -2.45 -2.74 -1.90
CA ARG A 240 -1.17 -3.00 -1.22
C ARG A 240 -1.26 -4.22 -0.31
N GLU A 241 -2.32 -4.35 0.45
CA GLU A 241 -2.56 -5.51 1.31
C GLU A 241 -2.67 -6.79 0.50
N MET A 242 -3.36 -6.75 -0.64
CA MET A 242 -3.45 -7.89 -1.54
C MET A 242 -2.10 -8.30 -2.13
N VAL A 243 -1.18 -7.37 -2.36
CA VAL A 243 0.20 -7.69 -2.77
C VAL A 243 0.94 -8.43 -1.65
N GLU A 244 0.80 -7.99 -0.41
CA GLU A 244 1.41 -8.67 0.74
C GLU A 244 0.75 -10.06 1.00
N PHE A 245 -0.55 -10.16 0.84
CA PHE A 245 -1.26 -11.43 0.98
C PHE A 245 -0.84 -12.44 -0.12
N GLN A 246 -0.68 -11.99 -1.35
CA GLN A 246 -0.13 -12.81 -2.42
C GLN A 246 1.31 -13.28 -2.13
N ARG A 247 2.14 -12.40 -1.52
CA ARG A 247 3.50 -12.76 -1.09
C ARG A 247 3.51 -13.78 0.03
N ALA A 248 2.48 -13.84 0.84
CA ALA A 248 2.31 -14.83 1.90
C ALA A 248 1.83 -16.19 1.37
N THR A 249 0.86 -16.20 0.46
CA THR A 249 0.16 -17.41 0.02
C THR A 249 0.84 -18.12 -1.15
N ARG A 250 1.26 -17.39 -2.18
CA ARG A 250 1.77 -17.97 -3.42
C ARG A 250 3.00 -18.87 -3.27
N PRO A 251 4.03 -18.50 -2.48
CA PRO A 251 5.17 -19.39 -2.25
C PRO A 251 4.78 -20.64 -1.46
N LEU A 252 3.78 -20.54 -0.56
CA LEU A 252 3.36 -21.62 0.32
C LEU A 252 2.80 -22.83 -0.45
N VAL A 253 2.13 -22.59 -1.59
CA VAL A 253 1.67 -23.68 -2.50
C VAL A 253 2.85 -24.57 -2.93
N GLY A 254 3.92 -23.96 -3.45
CA GLY A 254 5.12 -24.69 -3.88
C GLY A 254 5.87 -25.36 -2.72
N MET A 255 5.88 -24.70 -1.55
CA MET A 255 6.49 -25.23 -0.33
C MET A 255 5.78 -26.50 0.16
N LEU A 256 4.45 -26.51 0.20
CA LEU A 256 3.67 -27.69 0.60
C LEU A 256 3.87 -28.86 -0.35
N HIS A 257 3.92 -28.62 -1.66
CA HIS A 257 4.25 -29.66 -2.64
C HIS A 257 5.66 -30.23 -2.42
N ALA A 258 6.64 -29.37 -2.14
CA ALA A 258 8.02 -29.82 -1.85
C ALA A 258 8.10 -30.60 -0.54
N LEU A 259 7.35 -30.17 0.49
CA LEU A 259 7.26 -30.86 1.78
C LEU A 259 6.64 -32.25 1.64
N MET A 260 5.51 -32.37 0.94
CA MET A 260 4.85 -33.65 0.67
C MET A 260 5.77 -34.62 -0.11
N ALA A 261 6.47 -34.09 -1.13
CA ALA A 261 7.43 -34.90 -1.88
C ALA A 261 8.60 -35.37 -1.00
N GLY A 262 9.07 -34.54 -0.06
CA GLY A 262 10.06 -34.91 0.95
C GLY A 262 9.55 -35.98 1.90
N PHE A 263 8.38 -35.81 2.44
CA PHE A 263 7.75 -36.75 3.36
C PHE A 263 7.51 -38.12 2.69
N ALA A 264 6.99 -38.16 1.48
CA ALA A 264 6.86 -39.39 0.72
C ALA A 264 8.20 -40.08 0.50
N LYS A 265 9.28 -39.33 0.26
CA LYS A 265 10.63 -39.87 0.07
C LYS A 265 11.22 -40.47 1.34
N TYR A 266 10.95 -39.89 2.51
CA TYR A 266 11.50 -40.31 3.80
C TYR A 266 10.58 -41.26 4.57
N GLY A 267 9.45 -41.67 3.98
CA GLY A 267 8.55 -42.67 4.56
C GLY A 267 7.70 -42.16 5.70
N THR A 268 7.41 -40.85 5.73
CA THR A 268 6.47 -40.24 6.67
C THR A 268 5.09 -40.91 6.55
N ASP A 269 4.35 -40.98 7.64
CA ASP A 269 3.05 -41.66 7.76
C ASP A 269 2.06 -41.21 6.65
N GLU A 270 1.33 -42.18 6.06
CA GLU A 270 0.41 -41.92 4.95
C GLU A 270 -0.77 -41.03 5.36
N GLU A 271 -1.24 -41.12 6.60
CA GLU A 271 -2.34 -40.29 7.11
C GLU A 271 -1.90 -38.83 7.21
N LEU A 272 -0.69 -38.59 7.71
CA LEU A 272 -0.11 -37.24 7.75
C LEU A 272 0.06 -36.65 6.35
N GLN A 273 0.42 -37.46 5.34
CA GLN A 273 0.47 -37.03 3.94
C GLN A 273 -0.92 -36.66 3.38
N ARG A 274 -2.01 -37.29 3.88
CA ARG A 274 -3.38 -36.93 3.49
C ARG A 274 -3.77 -35.58 4.09
N TYR A 275 -3.47 -35.35 5.36
CA TYR A 275 -3.72 -34.07 6.03
C TYR A 275 -2.96 -32.91 5.34
N LEU A 276 -1.69 -33.11 4.98
CA LEU A 276 -0.92 -32.10 4.26
C LEU A 276 -1.47 -31.80 2.85
N ARG A 277 -2.07 -32.80 2.20
CA ARG A 277 -2.74 -32.57 0.90
C ARG A 277 -3.95 -31.67 1.05
N ASP A 278 -4.74 -31.85 2.10
CA ASP A 278 -5.89 -30.98 2.41
C ASP A 278 -5.45 -29.53 2.65
N VAL A 279 -4.37 -29.35 3.45
CA VAL A 279 -3.77 -28.01 3.64
C VAL A 279 -3.28 -27.41 2.31
N ALA A 280 -2.69 -28.21 1.42
CA ALA A 280 -2.23 -27.76 0.11
C ALA A 280 -3.40 -27.33 -0.80
N ASP A 281 -4.51 -28.05 -0.74
CA ASP A 281 -5.73 -27.68 -1.47
C ASP A 281 -6.31 -26.37 -0.94
N HIS A 282 -6.38 -26.17 0.38
CA HIS A 282 -6.86 -24.94 1.01
C HIS A 282 -6.00 -23.72 0.64
N VAL A 283 -4.67 -23.83 0.72
CA VAL A 283 -3.78 -22.72 0.35
C VAL A 283 -3.83 -22.40 -1.14
N THR A 284 -4.01 -23.42 -1.99
CA THR A 284 -4.17 -23.23 -3.43
C THR A 284 -5.43 -22.42 -3.72
N HIS A 285 -6.56 -22.82 -3.14
CA HIS A 285 -7.81 -22.08 -3.25
C HIS A 285 -7.69 -20.64 -2.74
N THR A 286 -7.03 -20.44 -1.59
CA THR A 286 -6.78 -19.09 -1.05
C THR A 286 -5.94 -18.26 -2.02
N SER A 287 -4.86 -18.83 -2.57
CA SER A 287 -3.98 -18.14 -3.53
C SER A 287 -4.73 -17.69 -4.79
N GLU A 288 -5.60 -18.55 -5.32
CA GLU A 288 -6.46 -18.22 -6.46
C GLU A 288 -7.45 -17.08 -6.15
N ARG A 289 -8.03 -17.10 -4.93
CA ARG A 289 -8.92 -16.02 -4.49
C ARG A 289 -8.18 -14.69 -4.38
N VAL A 290 -6.98 -14.67 -3.81
CA VAL A 290 -6.13 -13.47 -3.68
C VAL A 290 -5.74 -12.92 -5.07
N ASP A 291 -5.41 -13.80 -6.01
CA ASP A 291 -5.13 -13.38 -7.39
C ASP A 291 -6.37 -12.77 -8.06
N GLY A 292 -7.55 -13.35 -7.83
CA GLY A 292 -8.84 -12.81 -8.27
C GLY A 292 -9.15 -11.41 -7.69
N PHE A 293 -8.92 -11.22 -6.41
CA PHE A 293 -9.11 -9.91 -5.76
C PHE A 293 -8.20 -8.83 -6.37
N ARG A 294 -6.94 -9.14 -6.62
CA ARG A 294 -6.01 -8.22 -7.27
C ARG A 294 -6.46 -7.81 -8.67
N GLN A 295 -6.99 -8.76 -9.42
CA GLN A 295 -7.55 -8.47 -10.73
C GLN A 295 -8.78 -7.57 -10.63
N ALA A 296 -9.74 -7.91 -9.76
CA ALA A 296 -10.94 -7.13 -9.55
C ALA A 296 -10.64 -5.69 -9.09
N LEU A 297 -9.69 -5.50 -8.16
CA LEU A 297 -9.25 -4.16 -7.75
C LEU A 297 -8.67 -3.34 -8.91
N THR A 298 -7.95 -3.97 -9.84
CA THR A 298 -7.44 -3.28 -11.04
C THR A 298 -8.58 -2.86 -11.97
N GLU A 299 -9.61 -3.70 -12.11
CA GLU A 299 -10.80 -3.40 -12.89
C GLU A 299 -11.61 -2.26 -12.24
N ILE A 300 -11.84 -2.32 -10.94
CA ILE A 300 -12.52 -1.27 -10.14
C ILE A 300 -11.78 0.07 -10.28
N LEU A 301 -10.45 0.08 -10.19
CA LEU A 301 -9.64 1.29 -10.36
C LEU A 301 -9.83 1.90 -11.76
N THR A 302 -9.90 1.06 -12.78
CA THR A 302 -10.12 1.49 -14.17
C THR A 302 -11.53 2.09 -14.36
N VAL A 303 -12.54 1.47 -13.76
CA VAL A 303 -13.93 1.99 -13.77
C VAL A 303 -13.97 3.34 -13.04
N ASN A 304 -13.38 3.43 -11.85
CA ASN A 304 -13.33 4.66 -11.08
C ASN A 304 -12.69 5.81 -11.88
N ALA A 305 -11.53 5.58 -12.49
CA ALA A 305 -10.86 6.58 -13.34
C ALA A 305 -11.75 7.04 -14.51
N THR A 306 -12.51 6.13 -15.09
CA THR A 306 -13.46 6.43 -16.18
C THR A 306 -14.62 7.29 -15.70
N LEU A 307 -15.21 6.97 -14.55
CA LEU A 307 -16.32 7.74 -13.96
C LEU A 307 -15.87 9.15 -13.58
N VAL A 308 -14.70 9.30 -12.95
CA VAL A 308 -14.12 10.60 -12.62
C VAL A 308 -13.89 11.44 -13.88
N SER A 309 -13.36 10.82 -14.95
CA SER A 309 -13.15 11.51 -16.24
C SER A 309 -14.48 11.94 -16.90
N GLN A 310 -15.52 11.12 -16.82
CA GLN A 310 -16.85 11.46 -17.32
C GLN A 310 -17.45 12.62 -16.53
N GLN A 311 -17.34 12.65 -15.22
CA GLN A 311 -17.81 13.73 -14.38
C GLN A 311 -17.09 15.05 -14.71
N GLN A 312 -15.76 15.02 -14.79
CA GLN A 312 -14.97 16.22 -15.18
C GLN A 312 -15.37 16.74 -16.56
N ASN A 313 -15.60 15.85 -17.53
CA ASN A 313 -16.07 16.24 -18.85
C ASN A 313 -17.47 16.86 -18.82
N ALA A 314 -18.38 16.37 -17.97
CA ALA A 314 -19.70 16.96 -17.78
C ALA A 314 -19.61 18.37 -17.15
N GLU A 315 -18.79 18.54 -16.13
CA GLU A 315 -18.52 19.84 -15.49
C GLU A 315 -17.91 20.83 -16.48
N MET A 316 -16.92 20.40 -17.29
CA MET A 316 -16.32 21.24 -18.32
C MET A 316 -17.33 21.69 -19.38
N ARG A 317 -18.27 20.81 -19.78
CA ARG A 317 -19.35 21.18 -20.69
C ARG A 317 -20.28 22.23 -20.08
N ALA A 318 -20.70 22.02 -18.83
CA ALA A 318 -21.57 22.98 -18.14
C ALA A 318 -20.90 24.35 -17.98
N LEU A 319 -19.59 24.40 -17.66
CA LEU A 319 -18.82 25.66 -17.61
C LEU A 319 -18.69 26.32 -18.99
N ALA A 320 -18.49 25.52 -20.05
CA ALA A 320 -18.43 26.04 -21.40
C ALA A 320 -19.78 26.63 -21.84
N GLU A 321 -20.91 25.97 -21.56
CA GLU A 321 -22.26 26.47 -21.85
C GLU A 321 -22.53 27.79 -21.11
N ALA A 322 -22.24 27.86 -19.80
CA ALA A 322 -22.37 29.08 -19.02
C ALA A 322 -21.47 30.22 -19.58
N GLY A 323 -20.26 29.88 -20.01
CA GLY A 323 -19.34 30.83 -20.65
C GLY A 323 -19.88 31.36 -22.01
N PHE A 324 -20.54 30.51 -22.80
CA PHE A 324 -21.20 30.95 -24.03
C PHE A 324 -22.36 31.89 -23.76
N GLU A 325 -23.24 31.58 -22.80
CA GLU A 325 -24.35 32.45 -22.39
C GLU A 325 -23.84 33.81 -21.91
N GLN A 326 -22.83 33.83 -21.04
CA GLN A 326 -22.22 35.08 -20.56
C GLN A 326 -21.62 35.90 -21.71
N ASN A 327 -20.97 35.27 -22.68
CA ASN A 327 -20.40 35.96 -23.84
C ASN A 327 -21.48 36.58 -24.74
N GLU A 328 -22.64 35.93 -24.89
CA GLU A 328 -23.80 36.48 -25.60
C GLU A 328 -24.36 37.72 -24.89
N GLU A 329 -24.45 37.70 -23.56
CA GLU A 329 -24.87 38.87 -22.78
C GLU A 329 -23.86 40.03 -22.91
N ILE A 330 -22.55 39.73 -22.84
CA ILE A 330 -21.50 40.76 -23.02
C ILE A 330 -21.57 41.37 -24.41
N LYS A 331 -21.80 40.59 -25.47
CA LYS A 331 -21.99 41.10 -26.84
C LYS A 331 -23.16 42.05 -26.90
N LYS A 332 -24.33 41.72 -26.33
CA LYS A 332 -25.52 42.56 -26.27
C LYS A 332 -25.24 43.89 -25.55
N ILE A 333 -24.67 43.81 -24.33
CA ILE A 333 -24.35 45.00 -23.54
C ILE A 333 -23.37 45.91 -24.29
N SER A 334 -22.31 45.35 -24.87
CA SER A 334 -21.29 46.07 -25.60
C SER A 334 -21.85 46.74 -26.86
N SER A 335 -22.75 46.04 -27.57
CA SER A 335 -23.41 46.58 -28.77
C SER A 335 -24.30 47.75 -28.41
N TRP A 336 -25.13 47.65 -27.38
CA TRP A 336 -25.95 48.75 -26.89
C TRP A 336 -25.11 49.94 -26.39
N ALA A 337 -24.03 49.66 -25.66
CA ALA A 337 -23.10 50.68 -25.20
C ALA A 337 -22.47 51.47 -26.38
N ALA A 338 -22.04 50.76 -27.44
CA ALA A 338 -21.46 51.37 -28.63
C ALA A 338 -22.48 52.26 -29.37
N ILE A 339 -23.74 51.82 -29.50
CA ILE A 339 -24.81 52.59 -30.15
C ILE A 339 -25.13 53.88 -29.36
N LEU A 340 -25.22 53.79 -28.02
CA LEU A 340 -25.50 54.93 -27.14
C LEU A 340 -24.31 55.88 -27.03
N PHE A 341 -23.08 55.41 -27.19
CA PHE A 341 -21.87 56.22 -27.13
C PHE A 341 -21.63 57.04 -28.44
N ALA A 342 -22.08 56.51 -29.58
CA ALA A 342 -21.86 57.18 -30.90
C ALA A 342 -22.39 58.63 -31.00
N PRO A 343 -23.61 58.98 -30.55
CA PRO A 343 -24.06 60.35 -30.51
C PRO A 343 -23.22 61.25 -29.61
N THR A 344 -22.77 60.70 -28.46
CA THR A 344 -21.94 61.47 -27.52
C THR A 344 -20.60 61.84 -28.16
N LEU A 345 -19.99 60.90 -28.92
CA LEU A 345 -18.74 61.15 -29.63
C LEU A 345 -18.91 62.28 -30.65
N VAL A 346 -19.99 62.29 -31.49
CA VAL A 346 -20.27 63.26 -32.44
C VAL A 346 -20.55 64.62 -31.72
N GLY A 347 -21.37 64.65 -30.67
CA GLY A 347 -21.64 65.83 -29.86
C GLY A 347 -20.39 66.42 -29.23
N THR A 348 -19.46 65.59 -28.78
CA THR A 348 -18.17 66.03 -28.20
C THR A 348 -17.29 66.70 -29.24
N ILE A 349 -17.23 66.20 -30.48
CA ILE A 349 -16.46 66.76 -31.58
C ILE A 349 -17.03 68.18 -31.92
N TYR A 350 -18.34 68.34 -32.05
CA TYR A 350 -18.98 69.64 -32.30
C TYR A 350 -18.98 70.55 -31.07
N GLY A 351 -18.77 70.09 -29.90
CA GLY A 351 -18.59 70.84 -28.66
C GLY A 351 -17.14 71.30 -28.40
N MET A 352 -16.20 71.02 -29.27
CA MET A 352 -14.79 71.43 -29.13
C MET A 352 -14.69 72.96 -29.52
N ASN A 353 -13.86 73.68 -28.74
CA ASN A 353 -13.66 75.14 -28.96
C ASN A 353 -12.59 75.37 -30.04
N PHE A 354 -12.84 75.01 -31.29
CA PHE A 354 -11.98 75.36 -32.42
C PHE A 354 -12.47 76.65 -33.06
N GLU A 355 -11.55 77.61 -33.38
CA GLU A 355 -11.88 78.89 -33.98
C GLU A 355 -12.39 78.79 -35.45
N THR A 356 -12.06 77.72 -36.15
CA THR A 356 -12.46 77.46 -37.56
C THR A 356 -13.08 76.06 -37.67
N MET A 357 -14.40 75.97 -37.47
CA MET A 357 -15.25 74.88 -37.87
C MET A 357 -16.22 75.30 -38.96
N PRO A 358 -16.02 74.91 -40.23
CA PRO A 358 -16.85 75.37 -41.35
C PRO A 358 -18.35 75.09 -41.16
N GLU A 359 -18.66 73.94 -40.50
CA GLU A 359 -20.05 73.49 -40.30
C GLU A 359 -20.83 74.33 -39.30
N LEU A 360 -20.16 74.98 -38.35
CA LEU A 360 -20.80 75.86 -37.34
C LEU A 360 -21.40 77.14 -37.93
N HIS A 361 -20.89 77.61 -39.09
CA HIS A 361 -21.40 78.81 -39.80
C HIS A 361 -22.39 78.47 -40.93
N TRP A 362 -22.69 77.19 -41.11
CA TRP A 362 -23.64 76.70 -42.11
C TRP A 362 -25.04 76.59 -41.50
N ALA A 363 -26.05 77.19 -42.19
CA ALA A 363 -27.45 77.24 -41.70
C ALA A 363 -28.05 75.85 -41.53
N ALA A 364 -27.54 74.83 -42.24
CA ALA A 364 -27.93 73.41 -42.11
C ALA A 364 -26.98 72.60 -41.22
N GLY A 365 -25.98 73.19 -40.56
CA GLY A 365 -24.98 72.49 -39.75
C GLY A 365 -25.57 71.67 -38.59
N TYR A 366 -26.52 72.30 -37.85
CA TYR A 366 -27.20 71.58 -36.76
C TYR A 366 -28.07 70.40 -37.24
N PRO A 367 -28.95 70.53 -38.25
CA PRO A 367 -29.67 69.43 -38.84
C PRO A 367 -28.73 68.30 -39.38
N PHE A 368 -27.61 68.69 -39.97
CA PHE A 368 -26.62 67.78 -40.49
C PHE A 368 -25.96 66.96 -39.36
N ALA A 369 -25.59 67.59 -38.25
CA ALA A 369 -25.03 66.87 -37.10
C ALA A 369 -26.01 65.85 -36.51
N ILE A 370 -27.30 66.22 -36.39
CA ILE A 370 -28.34 65.28 -35.91
C ILE A 370 -28.53 64.12 -36.92
N LEU A 371 -28.54 64.40 -38.20
CA LEU A 371 -28.66 63.39 -39.25
C LEU A 371 -27.47 62.43 -39.20
N LEU A 372 -26.24 62.94 -39.02
CA LEU A 372 -25.02 62.16 -38.90
C LEU A 372 -25.11 61.22 -37.70
N MET A 373 -25.53 61.72 -36.52
CA MET A 373 -25.75 60.88 -35.33
C MET A 373 -26.77 59.79 -35.63
N ALA A 374 -27.90 60.10 -36.24
CA ALA A 374 -28.94 59.12 -36.59
C ALA A 374 -28.45 58.08 -37.57
N VAL A 375 -27.67 58.46 -38.59
CA VAL A 375 -27.09 57.57 -39.59
C VAL A 375 -26.07 56.62 -38.94
N VAL A 376 -25.17 57.12 -38.09
CA VAL A 376 -24.17 56.31 -37.39
C VAL A 376 -24.85 55.33 -36.46
N CYS A 377 -25.80 55.74 -35.62
CA CYS A 377 -26.55 54.86 -34.73
C CYS A 377 -27.30 53.77 -35.49
N THR A 378 -28.01 54.13 -36.56
CA THR A 378 -28.76 53.21 -37.39
C THR A 378 -27.81 52.18 -38.08
N SER A 379 -26.67 52.67 -38.56
CA SER A 379 -25.66 51.81 -39.20
C SER A 379 -25.10 50.84 -38.21
N LEU A 380 -24.72 51.30 -37.02
CA LEU A 380 -24.23 50.36 -35.94
C LEU A 380 -25.31 49.36 -35.54
N TYR A 381 -26.54 49.80 -35.35
CA TYR A 381 -27.66 48.92 -35.04
C TYR A 381 -27.86 47.84 -36.12
N VAL A 382 -27.88 48.23 -37.41
CA VAL A 382 -28.02 47.24 -38.51
C VAL A 382 -26.86 46.32 -38.60
N ILE A 383 -25.62 46.78 -38.36
CA ILE A 383 -24.41 45.95 -38.40
C ILE A 383 -24.46 44.90 -37.25
N PHE A 384 -24.75 45.36 -36.02
CA PHE A 384 -24.82 44.47 -34.88
C PHE A 384 -25.96 43.46 -34.98
N LYS A 385 -27.15 43.91 -35.48
CA LYS A 385 -28.27 43.03 -35.76
C LYS A 385 -27.97 41.97 -36.84
N LYS A 386 -27.22 42.36 -37.90
CA LYS A 386 -26.81 41.38 -38.94
C LYS A 386 -25.75 40.40 -38.46
N ARG A 387 -25.04 40.70 -37.38
CA ARG A 387 -24.04 39.83 -36.77
C ARG A 387 -24.58 39.04 -35.58
N ASP A 388 -25.89 39.06 -35.34
CA ASP A 388 -26.55 38.43 -34.18
C ASP A 388 -25.93 38.84 -32.82
N TRP A 389 -25.53 40.15 -32.72
CA TRP A 389 -25.01 40.70 -31.46
C TRP A 389 -26.08 41.43 -30.66
N LEU A 390 -27.27 41.62 -31.22
CA LEU A 390 -28.45 42.25 -30.63
C LEU A 390 -29.69 41.40 -30.74
#